data_a407102fe62ac2ce2776fc947af85349
#
_entry.id   a407102fe62ac2ce2776fc947af85349
#
_cell.length_a   1.000
_cell.length_b   1.000
_cell.length_c   1.000
_cell.angle_alpha   90.00
_cell.angle_beta   90.00
_cell.angle_gamma   90.00
#
_symmetry.space_group_name_H-M   'P 1'
#
loop_
_entity.id
_entity.type
_entity.pdbx_description
1 polymer ?
#
loop_
_entity_poly.entity_id
_entity_poly.type
_entity_poly.pdbx_seq_one_letter_code
_entity_poly.pdbx_strand_id
1 'polypeptide(L)'
;MQAFSFATTAQILCEAGSAIRLAELCRERRARRVLIVTDPGITRLGLLDAILPGFPRLGLAVEVYDQVLADPPEAVVEAALGRARGMAAELVVGFGGGSSMDVAKLVALLAHPEAGQGLGEVFGVGNARGPRLPLIQVPTTAGTGSEVTPIAIVTTGETTKMGVVSPHLLPDLALLDADLTLGLPPAVTAATGIDAMVHAIESYTSKLKKNPLSDLLAREALRLLAAHLERAVGDGGDREARQAMLLGACLAGQAFANAPVAAVHALAYPLGGHFHIPHGLSNALVLPEVIRFNAPAAAGLYAELAPLLLGDRLRPGDRDALTVQLIDELAQLSPRNGLPSRLRDAGVDEAMLPRLAADAMLQQRLLVNNPREVGEADALAIYRAAY
;
A
#
# COMPACT_ATOMS: atom_id res chain seq x y z
N MET A 1 12.74 -21.90 -15.09
CA MET A 1 12.28 -20.57 -14.62
C MET A 1 11.24 -20.08 -15.61
N GLN A 2 10.09 -19.65 -15.13
CA GLN A 2 9.06 -19.04 -16.00
C GLN A 2 9.54 -17.65 -16.46
N ALA A 3 9.24 -17.27 -17.70
CA ALA A 3 9.56 -15.93 -18.20
C ALA A 3 8.77 -14.87 -17.41
N PHE A 4 9.39 -13.76 -17.07
CA PHE A 4 8.77 -12.66 -16.32
C PHE A 4 9.29 -11.30 -16.80
N SER A 5 8.52 -10.25 -16.51
CA SER A 5 8.97 -8.85 -16.58
C SER A 5 8.94 -8.27 -15.18
N PHE A 6 9.84 -7.34 -14.89
CA PHE A 6 9.92 -6.62 -13.63
C PHE A 6 10.01 -5.13 -13.91
N ALA A 7 9.11 -4.35 -13.31
CA ALA A 7 9.07 -2.89 -13.43
C ALA A 7 8.97 -2.25 -12.05
N THR A 8 9.65 -1.13 -11.87
CA THR A 8 9.62 -0.35 -10.62
C THR A 8 9.88 1.12 -10.89
N THR A 9 9.78 1.95 -9.87
CA THR A 9 10.12 3.37 -9.88
C THR A 9 11.58 3.57 -10.29
N ALA A 10 11.83 4.56 -11.15
CA ALA A 10 13.14 4.79 -11.75
C ALA A 10 14.21 5.16 -10.72
N GLN A 11 13.84 5.84 -9.65
CA GLN A 11 14.74 6.24 -8.57
C GLN A 11 14.06 6.10 -7.21
N ILE A 12 14.79 5.57 -6.23
CA ILE A 12 14.39 5.55 -4.82
C ILE A 12 15.47 6.29 -4.03
N LEU A 13 15.07 7.34 -3.31
CA LEU A 13 15.92 8.06 -2.35
C LEU A 13 15.44 7.71 -0.95
N CYS A 14 16.27 7.02 -0.18
CA CYS A 14 15.95 6.55 1.17
C CYS A 14 16.92 7.19 2.16
N GLU A 15 16.51 8.31 2.76
CA GLU A 15 17.34 9.12 3.64
C GLU A 15 16.45 9.93 4.59
N ALA A 16 16.68 9.82 5.91
CA ALA A 16 15.94 10.59 6.91
C ALA A 16 16.25 12.10 6.78
N GLY A 17 15.22 12.96 6.87
CA GLY A 17 15.31 14.39 6.68
C GLY A 17 15.43 14.85 5.23
N SER A 18 15.39 13.94 4.27
CA SER A 18 15.60 14.28 2.84
C SER A 18 14.44 15.06 2.21
N ALA A 19 13.25 15.03 2.80
CA ALA A 19 12.07 15.73 2.28
C ALA A 19 12.27 17.26 2.19
N ILE A 20 13.15 17.83 2.99
CA ILE A 20 13.53 19.26 2.91
C ILE A 20 14.10 19.63 1.53
N ARG A 21 14.64 18.66 0.78
CA ARG A 21 15.20 18.84 -0.55
C ARG A 21 14.18 18.70 -1.68
N LEU A 22 12.89 18.55 -1.35
CA LEU A 22 11.83 18.29 -2.34
C LEU A 22 11.80 19.34 -3.45
N ALA A 23 11.98 20.63 -3.12
CA ALA A 23 12.03 21.71 -4.11
C ALA A 23 13.25 21.57 -5.08
N GLU A 24 14.40 21.14 -4.59
CA GLU A 24 15.59 20.85 -5.41
C GLU A 24 15.31 19.69 -6.35
N LEU A 25 14.74 18.61 -5.85
CA LEU A 25 14.39 17.42 -6.64
C LEU A 25 13.35 17.73 -7.73
N CYS A 26 12.41 18.65 -7.47
CA CYS A 26 11.48 19.16 -8.49
C CYS A 26 12.21 19.99 -9.54
N ARG A 27 13.14 20.87 -9.14
CA ARG A 27 13.92 21.70 -10.07
C ARG A 27 14.85 20.86 -10.97
N GLU A 28 15.46 19.81 -10.44
CA GLU A 28 16.27 18.85 -11.20
C GLU A 28 15.47 18.20 -12.35
N ARG A 29 14.15 18.03 -12.13
CA ARG A 29 13.20 17.54 -13.15
C ARG A 29 12.65 18.65 -14.05
N ARG A 30 13.28 19.86 -14.00
CA ARG A 30 12.97 21.03 -14.83
C ARG A 30 11.57 21.58 -14.67
N ALA A 31 10.87 21.26 -13.58
CA ALA A 31 9.56 21.81 -13.26
C ALA A 31 9.71 23.26 -12.73
N ARG A 32 8.75 24.11 -13.09
CA ARG A 32 8.60 25.47 -12.56
C ARG A 32 7.29 25.63 -11.78
N ARG A 33 6.28 24.81 -12.07
CA ARG A 33 4.97 24.80 -11.43
C ARG A 33 4.69 23.40 -10.90
N VAL A 34 4.62 23.28 -9.58
CA VAL A 34 4.48 22.01 -8.86
C VAL A 34 3.15 21.99 -8.11
N LEU A 35 2.37 20.93 -8.30
CA LEU A 35 1.23 20.64 -7.46
C LEU A 35 1.61 19.56 -6.45
N ILE A 36 1.44 19.85 -5.16
CA ILE A 36 1.50 18.87 -4.08
C ILE A 36 0.08 18.41 -3.77
N VAL A 37 -0.15 17.10 -3.87
CA VAL A 37 -1.42 16.45 -3.54
C VAL A 37 -1.26 15.73 -2.21
N THR A 38 -2.07 16.11 -1.23
CA THR A 38 -1.98 15.64 0.15
C THR A 38 -3.36 15.60 0.83
N ASP A 39 -3.40 15.26 2.09
CA ASP A 39 -4.61 15.22 2.90
C ASP A 39 -4.59 16.28 4.03
N PRO A 40 -5.78 16.60 4.62
CA PRO A 40 -5.88 17.62 5.68
C PRO A 40 -5.12 17.25 6.95
N GLY A 41 -4.80 15.97 7.17
CA GLY A 41 -4.01 15.51 8.32
C GLY A 41 -2.57 15.99 8.22
N ILE A 42 -1.98 15.86 7.04
CA ILE A 42 -0.60 16.28 6.74
C ILE A 42 -0.42 17.77 6.95
N THR A 43 -1.36 18.59 6.45
CA THR A 43 -1.32 20.05 6.64
C THR A 43 -1.50 20.44 8.10
N ARG A 44 -2.44 19.82 8.82
CA ARG A 44 -2.63 20.09 10.27
C ARG A 44 -1.42 19.71 11.12
N LEU A 45 -0.69 18.67 10.73
CA LEU A 45 0.54 18.24 11.43
C LEU A 45 1.75 19.11 11.07
N GLY A 46 1.64 20.04 10.13
CA GLY A 46 2.72 20.93 9.72
C GLY A 46 3.87 20.22 9.00
N LEU A 47 3.67 19.03 8.44
CA LEU A 47 4.74 18.26 7.78
C LEU A 47 5.29 18.94 6.52
N LEU A 48 4.53 19.86 5.94
CA LEU A 48 4.97 20.66 4.78
C LEU A 48 5.64 22.00 5.17
N ASP A 49 5.54 22.44 6.43
CA ASP A 49 5.94 23.80 6.82
C ASP A 49 7.42 24.09 6.59
N ALA A 50 8.28 23.10 6.85
CA ALA A 50 9.71 23.23 6.58
C ALA A 50 10.08 23.09 5.11
N ILE A 51 9.24 22.42 4.32
CA ILE A 51 9.49 22.03 2.92
C ILE A 51 9.07 23.16 1.97
N LEU A 52 7.87 23.72 2.15
CA LEU A 52 7.28 24.73 1.27
C LEU A 52 8.16 25.96 1.01
N PRO A 53 8.88 26.53 2.00
CA PRO A 53 9.75 27.69 1.76
C PRO A 53 10.89 27.42 0.77
N GLY A 54 11.24 26.18 0.51
CA GLY A 54 12.25 25.81 -0.49
C GLY A 54 11.86 26.14 -1.92
N PHE A 55 10.55 26.09 -2.25
CA PHE A 55 10.07 26.31 -3.60
C PHE A 55 10.29 27.75 -4.09
N PRO A 56 9.78 28.79 -3.44
CA PRO A 56 10.00 30.16 -3.90
C PRO A 56 11.48 30.57 -3.84
N ARG A 57 12.29 30.04 -2.90
CA ARG A 57 13.73 30.29 -2.88
C ARG A 57 14.45 29.81 -4.14
N LEU A 58 13.89 28.80 -4.78
CA LEU A 58 14.42 28.23 -6.03
C LEU A 58 13.68 28.72 -7.29
N GLY A 59 12.77 29.71 -7.14
CA GLY A 59 11.99 30.28 -8.24
C GLY A 59 10.90 29.33 -8.76
N LEU A 60 10.44 28.39 -7.95
CA LEU A 60 9.34 27.47 -8.28
C LEU A 60 8.02 27.98 -7.71
N ALA A 61 6.96 27.92 -8.53
CA ALA A 61 5.59 28.09 -8.04
C ALA A 61 5.10 26.74 -7.49
N VAL A 62 4.50 26.77 -6.32
CA VAL A 62 3.92 25.58 -5.69
C VAL A 62 2.50 25.86 -5.24
N GLU A 63 1.59 24.94 -5.51
CA GLU A 63 0.26 24.88 -4.91
C GLU A 63 0.10 23.55 -4.15
N VAL A 64 -0.68 23.60 -3.07
CA VAL A 64 -1.04 22.43 -2.28
C VAL A 64 -2.52 22.16 -2.42
N TYR A 65 -2.86 20.96 -2.86
CA TYR A 65 -4.21 20.42 -2.80
C TYR A 65 -4.27 19.45 -1.61
N ASP A 66 -4.89 19.86 -0.53
CA ASP A 66 -4.92 19.15 0.76
C ASP A 66 -6.30 18.58 1.12
N GLN A 67 -7.13 18.27 0.12
CA GLN A 67 -8.49 17.78 0.32
C GLN A 67 -8.66 16.30 0.00
N VAL A 68 -7.56 15.52 -0.05
CA VAL A 68 -7.67 14.08 -0.25
C VAL A 68 -8.29 13.43 0.99
N LEU A 69 -9.25 12.55 0.75
CA LEU A 69 -9.92 11.74 1.77
C LEU A 69 -9.33 10.33 1.78
N ALA A 70 -9.48 9.63 2.89
CA ALA A 70 -9.28 8.19 2.93
C ALA A 70 -10.26 7.54 1.94
N ASP A 71 -9.79 6.52 1.18
CA ASP A 71 -10.59 5.88 0.13
C ASP A 71 -11.20 6.92 -0.84
N PRO A 72 -10.37 7.69 -1.57
CA PRO A 72 -10.79 8.90 -2.25
C PRO A 72 -11.87 8.64 -3.30
N PRO A 73 -13.00 9.37 -3.29
CA PRO A 73 -13.99 9.30 -4.35
C PRO A 73 -13.52 10.01 -5.62
N GLU A 74 -14.12 9.68 -6.76
CA GLU A 74 -13.81 10.28 -8.07
C GLU A 74 -13.80 11.81 -8.04
N ALA A 75 -14.74 12.41 -7.31
CA ALA A 75 -14.84 13.87 -7.18
C ALA A 75 -13.58 14.53 -6.60
N VAL A 76 -12.86 13.84 -5.71
CA VAL A 76 -11.58 14.32 -5.14
C VAL A 76 -10.50 14.32 -6.21
N VAL A 77 -10.45 13.27 -7.04
CA VAL A 77 -9.50 13.20 -8.17
C VAL A 77 -9.77 14.32 -9.17
N GLU A 78 -11.05 14.52 -9.54
CA GLU A 78 -11.45 15.58 -10.50
C GLU A 78 -11.16 17.00 -9.96
N ALA A 79 -11.37 17.24 -8.67
CA ALA A 79 -11.04 18.51 -8.05
C ALA A 79 -9.53 18.77 -8.05
N ALA A 80 -8.70 17.77 -7.70
CA ALA A 80 -7.26 17.87 -7.76
C ALA A 80 -6.75 18.07 -9.20
N LEU A 81 -7.35 17.38 -10.17
CA LEU A 81 -7.08 17.53 -11.59
C LEU A 81 -7.39 18.95 -12.09
N GLY A 82 -8.53 19.52 -11.65
CA GLY A 82 -8.90 20.91 -11.95
C GLY A 82 -7.85 21.90 -11.45
N ARG A 83 -7.29 21.68 -10.25
CA ARG A 83 -6.17 22.50 -9.72
C ARG A 83 -4.92 22.36 -10.56
N ALA A 84 -4.52 21.12 -10.90
CA ALA A 84 -3.33 20.88 -11.72
C ALA A 84 -3.42 21.59 -13.08
N ARG A 85 -4.58 21.50 -13.74
CA ARG A 85 -4.84 22.17 -15.04
C ARG A 85 -4.88 23.69 -14.89
N GLY A 86 -5.54 24.21 -13.84
CA GLY A 86 -5.67 25.66 -13.60
C GLY A 86 -4.35 26.36 -13.40
N MET A 87 -3.40 25.74 -12.70
CA MET A 87 -2.05 26.27 -12.54
C MET A 87 -1.09 25.88 -13.67
N ALA A 88 -1.54 25.07 -14.63
CA ALA A 88 -0.72 24.45 -15.66
C ALA A 88 0.49 23.72 -15.05
N ALA A 89 0.23 22.81 -14.11
CA ALA A 89 1.27 22.05 -13.41
C ALA A 89 2.21 21.32 -14.37
N GLU A 90 3.50 21.33 -14.06
CA GLU A 90 4.55 20.67 -14.83
C GLU A 90 5.11 19.43 -14.10
N LEU A 91 4.80 19.29 -12.82
CA LEU A 91 5.14 18.16 -11.96
C LEU A 91 4.10 18.00 -10.86
N VAL A 92 3.80 16.76 -10.52
CA VAL A 92 2.93 16.43 -9.39
C VAL A 92 3.75 15.72 -8.31
N VAL A 93 3.49 16.08 -7.07
CA VAL A 93 4.01 15.39 -5.88
C VAL A 93 2.85 14.78 -5.13
N GLY A 94 2.86 13.48 -4.91
CA GLY A 94 1.98 12.83 -3.95
C GLY A 94 2.69 12.79 -2.59
N PHE A 95 2.15 13.50 -1.60
CA PHE A 95 2.75 13.62 -0.28
C PHE A 95 1.74 13.14 0.77
N GLY A 96 1.95 11.98 1.36
CA GLY A 96 0.99 11.42 2.32
C GLY A 96 0.93 9.90 2.31
N GLY A 97 -0.21 9.35 2.71
CA GLY A 97 -0.50 7.93 2.62
C GLY A 97 -0.88 7.48 1.21
N GLY A 98 -1.29 6.21 1.06
CA GLY A 98 -1.68 5.62 -0.22
C GLY A 98 -2.71 6.44 -1.00
N SER A 99 -3.75 6.97 -0.32
CA SER A 99 -4.80 7.78 -0.94
C SER A 99 -4.25 9.03 -1.63
N SER A 100 -3.39 9.80 -0.95
CA SER A 100 -2.77 11.01 -1.52
C SER A 100 -1.88 10.65 -2.72
N MET A 101 -1.12 9.57 -2.61
CA MET A 101 -0.26 9.09 -3.68
C MET A 101 -1.03 8.57 -4.89
N ASP A 102 -2.14 7.86 -4.68
CA ASP A 102 -2.98 7.34 -5.76
C ASP A 102 -3.69 8.46 -6.52
N VAL A 103 -4.24 9.47 -5.80
CA VAL A 103 -4.78 10.68 -6.43
C VAL A 103 -3.70 11.40 -7.24
N ALA A 104 -2.49 11.56 -6.69
CA ALA A 104 -1.38 12.21 -7.39
C ALA A 104 -0.98 11.48 -8.69
N LYS A 105 -0.99 10.14 -8.70
CA LYS A 105 -0.74 9.33 -9.92
C LYS A 105 -1.75 9.65 -11.02
N LEU A 106 -3.03 9.66 -10.67
CA LEU A 106 -4.11 9.94 -11.62
C LEU A 106 -4.07 11.39 -12.10
N VAL A 107 -3.80 12.34 -11.20
CA VAL A 107 -3.60 13.75 -11.57
C VAL A 107 -2.41 13.91 -12.52
N ALA A 108 -1.27 13.27 -12.23
CA ALA A 108 -0.11 13.34 -13.11
C ALA A 108 -0.41 12.78 -14.52
N LEU A 109 -1.17 11.68 -14.61
CA LEU A 109 -1.59 11.07 -15.86
C LEU A 109 -2.55 11.99 -16.63
N LEU A 110 -3.62 12.45 -15.98
CA LEU A 110 -4.74 13.11 -16.64
C LEU A 110 -4.52 14.63 -16.86
N ALA A 111 -3.57 15.25 -16.14
CA ALA A 111 -3.23 16.66 -16.32
C ALA A 111 -2.21 16.90 -17.44
N HIS A 112 -1.59 15.86 -17.99
CA HIS A 112 -0.65 16.05 -19.10
C HIS A 112 -1.36 16.67 -20.30
N PRO A 113 -0.79 17.68 -20.98
CA PRO A 113 -1.44 18.37 -22.11
C PRO A 113 -1.88 17.44 -23.25
N GLU A 114 -1.18 16.33 -23.43
CA GLU A 114 -1.51 15.31 -24.44
C GLU A 114 -2.40 14.18 -23.88
N ALA A 115 -2.85 14.25 -22.63
CA ALA A 115 -3.77 13.28 -22.08
C ALA A 115 -5.13 13.41 -22.79
N GLY A 116 -5.47 12.43 -23.60
CA GLY A 116 -6.74 12.39 -24.34
C GLY A 116 -7.83 11.60 -23.65
N GLN A 117 -7.72 11.31 -22.33
CA GLN A 117 -8.65 10.47 -21.59
C GLN A 117 -9.20 11.20 -20.37
N GLY A 118 -10.45 10.87 -20.03
CA GLY A 118 -11.06 11.22 -18.74
C GLY A 118 -10.86 10.12 -17.69
N LEU A 119 -11.17 10.44 -16.43
CA LEU A 119 -11.00 9.49 -15.30
C LEU A 119 -11.77 8.19 -15.53
N GLY A 120 -13.00 8.25 -16.01
CA GLY A 120 -13.82 7.05 -16.26
C GLY A 120 -13.25 6.10 -17.33
N GLU A 121 -12.39 6.59 -18.22
CA GLU A 121 -11.82 5.79 -19.32
C GLU A 121 -10.56 5.01 -18.92
N VAL A 122 -9.93 5.36 -17.79
CA VAL A 122 -8.66 4.77 -17.38
C VAL A 122 -8.80 3.60 -16.40
N PHE A 123 -9.99 3.39 -15.83
CA PHE A 123 -10.22 2.27 -14.91
C PHE A 123 -9.96 0.91 -15.55
N GLY A 124 -9.36 0.00 -14.77
CA GLY A 124 -9.00 -1.35 -15.19
C GLY A 124 -7.51 -1.52 -15.46
N VAL A 125 -7.15 -2.59 -16.14
CA VAL A 125 -5.77 -2.96 -16.43
C VAL A 125 -5.41 -2.59 -17.87
N GLY A 126 -4.38 -1.75 -18.04
CA GLY A 126 -3.86 -1.38 -19.36
C GLY A 126 -4.70 -0.37 -20.15
N ASN A 127 -5.75 0.21 -19.55
CA ASN A 127 -6.63 1.17 -20.21
C ASN A 127 -6.04 2.59 -20.26
N ALA A 128 -5.20 2.94 -19.28
CA ALA A 128 -4.56 4.25 -19.25
C ALA A 128 -3.46 4.36 -20.32
N ARG A 129 -3.50 5.46 -21.07
CA ARG A 129 -2.52 5.81 -22.12
C ARG A 129 -1.70 7.00 -21.64
N GLY A 130 -0.37 6.92 -21.84
CA GLY A 130 0.52 8.04 -21.51
C GLY A 130 0.55 9.07 -22.63
N PRO A 131 1.34 10.11 -22.48
CA PRO A 131 2.27 10.36 -21.38
C PRO A 131 1.60 10.94 -20.11
N ARG A 132 2.38 11.08 -19.03
CA ARG A 132 2.02 11.77 -17.80
C ARG A 132 2.99 12.89 -17.46
N LEU A 133 2.61 13.80 -16.55
CA LEU A 133 3.53 14.74 -15.93
C LEU A 133 4.56 13.98 -15.06
N PRO A 134 5.79 14.52 -14.89
CA PRO A 134 6.72 14.02 -13.89
C PRO A 134 6.05 13.88 -12.52
N LEU A 135 6.37 12.77 -11.81
CA LEU A 135 5.72 12.38 -10.57
C LEU A 135 6.75 12.00 -9.51
N ILE A 136 6.69 12.65 -8.35
CA ILE A 136 7.42 12.29 -7.15
C ILE A 136 6.41 11.80 -6.12
N GLN A 137 6.73 10.69 -5.44
CA GLN A 137 5.92 10.16 -4.34
C GLN A 137 6.70 10.23 -3.03
N VAL A 138 6.06 10.77 -1.99
CA VAL A 138 6.64 10.96 -0.66
C VAL A 138 5.71 10.32 0.37
N PRO A 139 5.89 9.03 0.68
CA PRO A 139 5.06 8.35 1.65
C PRO A 139 5.29 8.87 3.07
N THR A 140 4.20 9.06 3.81
CA THR A 140 4.22 9.39 5.24
C THR A 140 3.72 8.24 6.12
N THR A 141 3.41 7.10 5.50
CA THR A 141 3.04 5.84 6.16
C THR A 141 3.88 4.70 5.61
N ALA A 142 4.24 3.75 6.44
CA ALA A 142 4.98 2.54 6.06
C ALA A 142 4.00 1.38 5.86
N GLY A 143 3.35 1.31 4.71
CA GLY A 143 2.29 0.32 4.46
C GLY A 143 2.07 0.00 3.00
N THR A 144 1.43 0.89 2.28
CA THR A 144 0.84 0.63 0.97
C THR A 144 1.83 0.37 -0.16
N GLY A 145 3.08 0.87 -0.05
CA GLY A 145 4.04 0.80 -1.15
C GLY A 145 3.60 1.53 -2.44
N SER A 146 2.59 2.42 -2.34
CA SER A 146 2.06 3.12 -3.51
C SER A 146 3.14 3.90 -4.26
N GLU A 147 4.18 4.37 -3.57
CA GLU A 147 5.31 5.10 -4.15
C GLU A 147 6.14 4.30 -5.18
N VAL A 148 5.93 2.99 -5.26
CA VAL A 148 6.67 2.11 -6.20
C VAL A 148 5.75 1.20 -7.03
N THR A 149 4.44 1.47 -7.04
CA THR A 149 3.47 0.62 -7.74
C THR A 149 2.85 1.32 -8.95
N PRO A 150 2.49 0.55 -9.99
CA PRO A 150 1.76 1.03 -11.17
C PRO A 150 0.23 1.05 -10.95
N ILE A 151 -0.23 1.20 -9.70
CA ILE A 151 -1.61 1.03 -9.28
C ILE A 151 -2.11 2.30 -8.60
N ALA A 152 -3.34 2.71 -8.90
CA ALA A 152 -4.09 3.71 -8.14
C ALA A 152 -5.51 3.18 -7.88
N ILE A 153 -6.01 3.34 -6.64
CA ILE A 153 -7.34 2.88 -6.23
C ILE A 153 -8.22 4.08 -5.93
N VAL A 154 -9.43 4.07 -6.47
CA VAL A 154 -10.45 5.12 -6.30
C VAL A 154 -11.76 4.47 -5.90
N THR A 155 -12.54 5.14 -5.07
CA THR A 155 -13.90 4.72 -4.74
C THR A 155 -14.88 5.27 -5.78
N THR A 156 -15.57 4.37 -6.46
CA THR A 156 -16.62 4.68 -7.42
C THR A 156 -17.99 4.31 -6.84
N GLY A 157 -19.01 5.14 -7.11
CA GLY A 157 -20.31 4.97 -6.45
C GLY A 157 -20.21 5.12 -4.93
N GLU A 158 -20.94 4.30 -4.17
CA GLU A 158 -20.98 4.40 -2.70
C GLU A 158 -19.88 3.60 -2.00
N THR A 159 -19.57 2.38 -2.48
CA THR A 159 -18.70 1.43 -1.76
C THR A 159 -17.71 0.67 -2.65
N THR A 160 -17.79 0.84 -3.98
CA THR A 160 -16.99 0.03 -4.92
C THR A 160 -15.60 0.62 -5.09
N LYS A 161 -14.57 -0.18 -4.84
CA LYS A 161 -13.18 0.20 -5.13
C LYS A 161 -12.78 -0.25 -6.53
N MET A 162 -12.41 0.71 -7.37
CA MET A 162 -11.88 0.44 -8.71
C MET A 162 -10.41 0.83 -8.81
N GLY A 163 -9.65 0.00 -9.50
CA GLY A 163 -8.22 0.23 -9.72
C GLY A 163 -7.93 0.70 -11.13
N VAL A 164 -6.96 1.58 -11.25
CA VAL A 164 -6.24 1.86 -12.50
C VAL A 164 -4.89 1.19 -12.40
N VAL A 165 -4.58 0.30 -13.34
CA VAL A 165 -3.30 -0.43 -13.37
C VAL A 165 -2.62 -0.16 -14.71
N SER A 166 -1.53 0.59 -14.67
CA SER A 166 -0.79 0.96 -15.89
C SER A 166 0.67 1.29 -15.56
N PRO A 167 1.63 0.89 -16.39
CA PRO A 167 3.03 1.32 -16.26
C PRO A 167 3.20 2.84 -16.21
N HIS A 168 2.28 3.60 -16.81
CA HIS A 168 2.29 5.06 -16.77
C HIS A 168 2.08 5.65 -15.38
N LEU A 169 1.59 4.86 -14.40
CA LEU A 169 1.42 5.32 -13.02
C LEU A 169 2.69 5.14 -12.15
N LEU A 170 3.72 4.45 -12.66
CA LEU A 170 4.99 4.33 -11.93
C LEU A 170 5.61 5.73 -11.76
N PRO A 171 5.98 6.14 -10.54
CA PRO A 171 6.62 7.43 -10.30
C PRO A 171 8.04 7.50 -10.88
N ASP A 172 8.55 8.73 -11.04
CA ASP A 172 9.96 8.96 -11.41
C ASP A 172 10.87 8.88 -10.17
N LEU A 173 10.33 9.24 -8.99
CA LEU A 173 11.06 9.18 -7.73
C LEU A 173 10.12 8.78 -6.59
N ALA A 174 10.56 7.82 -5.79
CA ALA A 174 10.07 7.57 -4.44
C ALA A 174 11.04 8.17 -3.42
N LEU A 175 10.57 9.08 -2.58
CA LEU A 175 11.36 9.77 -1.55
C LEU A 175 10.96 9.22 -0.18
N LEU A 176 11.79 8.36 0.39
CA LEU A 176 11.56 7.67 1.65
C LEU A 176 12.28 8.41 2.79
N ASP A 177 11.53 9.24 3.50
CA ASP A 177 12.00 10.01 4.63
C ASP A 177 11.31 9.56 5.91
N ALA A 178 12.03 8.87 6.80
CA ALA A 178 11.50 8.35 8.04
C ALA A 178 10.98 9.44 8.99
N ASP A 179 11.54 10.64 8.94
CA ASP A 179 11.13 11.75 9.82
C ASP A 179 9.67 12.15 9.58
N LEU A 180 9.12 11.88 8.37
CA LEU A 180 7.72 12.10 8.06
C LEU A 180 6.76 11.09 8.71
N THR A 181 7.28 10.01 9.28
CA THR A 181 6.49 8.94 9.92
C THR A 181 6.52 9.01 11.45
N LEU A 182 7.37 9.87 12.06
CA LEU A 182 7.58 9.93 13.52
C LEU A 182 6.30 10.29 14.30
N GLY A 183 5.41 11.10 13.69
CA GLY A 183 4.15 11.53 14.31
C GLY A 183 2.98 10.56 14.13
N LEU A 184 3.17 9.40 13.50
CA LEU A 184 2.09 8.45 13.28
C LEU A 184 1.61 7.81 14.59
N PRO A 185 0.29 7.75 14.84
CA PRO A 185 -0.27 7.02 15.97
C PRO A 185 0.15 5.53 15.97
N PRO A 186 0.36 4.91 17.15
CA PRO A 186 0.73 3.49 17.24
C PRO A 186 -0.20 2.55 16.47
N ALA A 187 -1.52 2.76 16.56
CA ALA A 187 -2.50 1.94 15.84
C ALA A 187 -2.38 2.06 14.31
N VAL A 188 -2.05 3.26 13.79
CA VAL A 188 -1.80 3.45 12.35
C VAL A 188 -0.51 2.77 11.95
N THR A 189 0.56 2.93 12.74
CA THR A 189 1.85 2.26 12.51
C THR A 189 1.68 0.75 12.48
N ALA A 190 0.93 0.17 13.43
CA ALA A 190 0.66 -1.25 13.51
C ALA A 190 -0.12 -1.76 12.29
N ALA A 191 -1.25 -1.12 11.97
CA ALA A 191 -2.10 -1.53 10.87
C ALA A 191 -1.39 -1.45 9.51
N THR A 192 -0.68 -0.35 9.24
CA THR A 192 0.06 -0.19 7.98
C THR A 192 1.27 -1.13 7.88
N GLY A 193 1.97 -1.37 8.99
CA GLY A 193 3.08 -2.30 9.01
C GLY A 193 2.65 -3.75 8.77
N ILE A 194 1.52 -4.18 9.35
CA ILE A 194 0.93 -5.51 9.07
C ILE A 194 0.48 -5.58 7.60
N ASP A 195 -0.11 -4.51 7.05
CA ASP A 195 -0.47 -4.43 5.63
C ASP A 195 0.74 -4.67 4.71
N ALA A 196 1.87 -4.02 5.00
CA ALA A 196 3.12 -4.26 4.27
C ALA A 196 3.62 -5.71 4.40
N MET A 197 3.44 -6.36 5.57
CA MET A 197 3.75 -7.79 5.72
C MET A 197 2.82 -8.65 4.87
N VAL A 198 1.52 -8.32 4.79
CA VAL A 198 0.57 -9.00 3.90
C VAL A 198 1.01 -8.88 2.45
N HIS A 199 1.41 -7.68 2.00
CA HIS A 199 1.94 -7.47 0.66
C HIS A 199 3.13 -8.40 0.36
N ALA A 200 4.09 -8.51 1.29
CA ALA A 200 5.25 -9.37 1.14
C ALA A 200 4.86 -10.86 1.09
N ILE A 201 4.00 -11.33 2.00
CA ILE A 201 3.57 -12.74 2.08
C ILE A 201 2.77 -13.13 0.83
N GLU A 202 1.78 -12.32 0.43
CA GLU A 202 0.97 -12.62 -0.75
C GLU A 202 1.78 -12.56 -2.04
N SER A 203 2.71 -11.60 -2.16
CA SER A 203 3.62 -11.55 -3.30
C SER A 203 4.50 -12.79 -3.38
N TYR A 204 5.06 -13.23 -2.26
CA TYR A 204 5.91 -14.44 -2.20
C TYR A 204 5.14 -15.71 -2.57
N THR A 205 3.85 -15.78 -2.25
CA THR A 205 2.99 -16.93 -2.53
C THR A 205 2.11 -16.77 -3.76
N SER A 206 2.26 -15.68 -4.51
CA SER A 206 1.44 -15.36 -5.69
C SER A 206 1.57 -16.44 -6.76
N LYS A 207 0.43 -16.97 -7.24
CA LYS A 207 0.38 -18.12 -8.14
C LYS A 207 0.89 -17.83 -9.56
N LEU A 208 0.49 -16.67 -10.11
CA LEU A 208 0.62 -16.44 -11.55
C LEU A 208 1.91 -15.73 -11.96
N LYS A 209 2.38 -14.78 -11.17
CA LYS A 209 3.52 -13.91 -11.51
C LYS A 209 4.69 -13.99 -10.56
N LYS A 210 4.74 -15.05 -9.73
CA LYS A 210 5.89 -15.31 -8.87
C LYS A 210 7.19 -15.31 -9.67
N ASN A 211 8.18 -14.54 -9.22
CA ASN A 211 9.46 -14.42 -9.89
C ASN A 211 10.58 -14.15 -8.87
N PRO A 212 11.85 -14.46 -9.20
CA PRO A 212 12.97 -14.38 -8.25
C PRO A 212 13.22 -12.97 -7.69
N LEU A 213 12.95 -11.91 -8.44
CA LEU A 213 13.18 -10.54 -7.98
C LEU A 213 12.12 -10.16 -6.93
N SER A 214 10.84 -10.46 -7.20
CA SER A 214 9.77 -10.25 -6.23
C SER A 214 9.98 -11.10 -4.97
N ASP A 215 10.46 -12.33 -5.10
CA ASP A 215 10.76 -13.21 -3.97
C ASP A 215 11.86 -12.63 -3.06
N LEU A 216 12.96 -12.14 -3.64
CA LEU A 216 14.04 -11.50 -2.87
C LEU A 216 13.54 -10.27 -2.13
N LEU A 217 12.78 -9.41 -2.80
CA LEU A 217 12.23 -8.20 -2.21
C LEU A 217 11.21 -8.49 -1.11
N ALA A 218 10.31 -9.45 -1.34
CA ALA A 218 9.32 -9.88 -0.35
C ALA A 218 9.97 -10.46 0.91
N ARG A 219 11.01 -11.28 0.76
CA ARG A 219 11.75 -11.84 1.90
C ARG A 219 12.46 -10.77 2.71
N GLU A 220 13.14 -9.83 2.05
CA GLU A 220 13.83 -8.73 2.75
C GLU A 220 12.84 -7.77 3.39
N ALA A 221 11.72 -7.46 2.71
CA ALA A 221 10.63 -6.69 3.27
C ALA A 221 10.11 -7.33 4.57
N LEU A 222 9.78 -8.62 4.54
CA LEU A 222 9.27 -9.33 5.71
C LEU A 222 10.28 -9.35 6.87
N ARG A 223 11.57 -9.52 6.57
CA ARG A 223 12.65 -9.49 7.57
C ARG A 223 12.74 -8.13 8.27
N LEU A 224 12.71 -7.02 7.50
CA LEU A 224 12.75 -5.68 8.04
C LEU A 224 11.50 -5.36 8.86
N LEU A 225 10.32 -5.64 8.32
CA LEU A 225 9.04 -5.35 8.97
C LEU A 225 8.88 -6.15 10.27
N ALA A 226 9.20 -7.44 10.27
CA ALA A 226 9.08 -8.29 11.45
C ALA A 226 10.04 -7.87 12.58
N ALA A 227 11.25 -7.44 12.24
CA ALA A 227 12.25 -7.01 13.23
C ALA A 227 11.93 -5.66 13.87
N HIS A 228 11.17 -4.78 13.20
CA HIS A 228 11.04 -3.38 13.60
C HIS A 228 9.61 -2.93 13.92
N LEU A 229 8.57 -3.71 13.58
CA LEU A 229 7.18 -3.31 13.79
C LEU A 229 6.89 -2.98 15.26
N GLU A 230 7.20 -3.89 16.19
CA GLU A 230 6.90 -3.70 17.61
C GLU A 230 7.72 -2.54 18.20
N ARG A 231 8.96 -2.32 17.72
CA ARG A 231 9.77 -1.15 18.12
C ARG A 231 9.13 0.15 17.64
N ALA A 232 8.73 0.22 16.37
CA ALA A 232 8.12 1.41 15.78
C ALA A 232 6.74 1.74 16.39
N VAL A 233 5.99 0.72 16.83
CA VAL A 233 4.70 0.88 17.53
C VAL A 233 4.93 1.33 18.97
N GLY A 234 5.87 0.71 19.69
CA GLY A 234 6.16 0.99 21.10
C GLY A 234 6.89 2.32 21.33
N ASP A 235 7.77 2.70 20.40
CA ASP A 235 8.47 3.99 20.40
C ASP A 235 8.36 4.65 19.02
N GLY A 236 7.39 5.55 18.87
CA GLY A 236 7.17 6.29 17.63
C GLY A 236 8.34 7.20 17.24
N GLY A 237 9.27 7.51 18.17
CA GLY A 237 10.49 8.29 17.96
C GLY A 237 11.69 7.47 17.51
N ASP A 238 11.63 6.15 17.49
CA ASP A 238 12.71 5.26 17.02
C ASP A 238 12.91 5.40 15.50
N ARG A 239 13.79 6.33 15.12
CA ARG A 239 14.09 6.64 13.71
C ARG A 239 14.61 5.44 12.93
N GLU A 240 15.43 4.60 13.56
CA GLU A 240 15.95 3.39 12.91
C GLU A 240 14.82 2.43 12.57
N ALA A 241 13.93 2.16 13.53
CA ALA A 241 12.76 1.32 13.29
C ALA A 241 11.83 1.93 12.24
N ARG A 242 11.55 3.24 12.30
CA ARG A 242 10.74 3.94 11.28
C ARG A 242 11.34 3.85 9.88
N GLN A 243 12.66 4.03 9.75
CA GLN A 243 13.35 3.91 8.46
C GLN A 243 13.29 2.47 7.92
N ALA A 244 13.48 1.48 8.79
CA ALA A 244 13.37 0.06 8.42
C ALA A 244 11.94 -0.31 8.00
N MET A 245 10.93 0.19 8.71
CA MET A 245 9.52 0.00 8.34
C MET A 245 9.20 0.62 6.98
N LEU A 246 9.64 1.86 6.74
CA LEU A 246 9.39 2.57 5.48
C LEU A 246 10.09 1.88 4.30
N LEU A 247 11.34 1.48 4.47
CA LEU A 247 12.06 0.69 3.46
C LEU A 247 11.40 -0.67 3.23
N GLY A 248 11.03 -1.38 4.31
CA GLY A 248 10.34 -2.66 4.23
C GLY A 248 9.01 -2.56 3.45
N ALA A 249 8.20 -1.52 3.71
CA ALA A 249 6.97 -1.27 2.98
C ALA A 249 7.22 -0.98 1.48
N CYS A 250 8.24 -0.20 1.17
CA CYS A 250 8.66 0.07 -0.21
C CYS A 250 9.08 -1.23 -0.94
N LEU A 251 9.90 -2.08 -0.31
CA LEU A 251 10.32 -3.36 -0.89
C LEU A 251 9.13 -4.31 -1.10
N ALA A 252 8.18 -4.37 -0.14
CA ALA A 252 6.94 -5.11 -0.29
C ALA A 252 6.10 -4.57 -1.45
N GLY A 253 6.05 -3.23 -1.62
CA GLY A 253 5.43 -2.54 -2.74
C GLY A 253 5.99 -2.97 -4.08
N GLN A 254 7.32 -2.95 -4.23
CA GLN A 254 8.00 -3.43 -5.44
C GLN A 254 7.72 -4.92 -5.71
N ALA A 255 7.67 -5.74 -4.66
CA ALA A 255 7.39 -7.16 -4.79
C ALA A 255 5.99 -7.40 -5.35
N PHE A 256 4.94 -6.82 -4.71
CA PHE A 256 3.56 -7.08 -5.14
C PHE A 256 3.18 -6.37 -6.44
N ALA A 257 3.82 -5.28 -6.80
CA ALA A 257 3.64 -4.66 -8.10
C ALA A 257 3.96 -5.63 -9.26
N ASN A 258 4.86 -6.58 -9.02
CA ASN A 258 5.36 -7.55 -10.01
C ASN A 258 4.88 -8.99 -9.77
N ALA A 259 4.43 -9.31 -8.56
CA ALA A 259 3.79 -10.58 -8.18
C ALA A 259 2.57 -10.26 -7.32
N PRO A 260 1.37 -10.08 -7.93
CA PRO A 260 0.23 -9.42 -7.30
C PRO A 260 -0.28 -10.13 -6.04
N VAL A 261 -0.87 -9.33 -5.14
CA VAL A 261 -1.61 -9.76 -3.95
C VAL A 261 -2.83 -10.61 -4.29
N ALA A 262 -3.43 -11.26 -3.30
CA ALA A 262 -4.38 -12.35 -3.49
C ALA A 262 -5.60 -12.28 -2.55
N ALA A 263 -5.91 -13.38 -1.85
CA ALA A 263 -7.14 -13.56 -1.10
C ALA A 263 -7.25 -12.69 0.16
N VAL A 264 -6.13 -12.36 0.85
CA VAL A 264 -6.19 -11.47 2.02
C VAL A 264 -6.78 -10.13 1.60
N HIS A 265 -6.23 -9.52 0.55
CA HIS A 265 -6.74 -8.27 0.00
C HIS A 265 -8.15 -8.39 -0.57
N ALA A 266 -8.46 -9.50 -1.26
CA ALA A 266 -9.80 -9.72 -1.81
C ALA A 266 -10.88 -9.75 -0.71
N LEU A 267 -10.59 -10.37 0.44
CA LEU A 267 -11.49 -10.44 1.58
C LEU A 267 -11.45 -9.15 2.43
N ALA A 268 -10.39 -8.38 2.40
CA ALA A 268 -10.30 -7.10 3.12
C ALA A 268 -11.15 -5.99 2.48
N TYR A 269 -11.28 -5.96 1.15
CA TYR A 269 -12.00 -4.88 0.46
C TYR A 269 -13.45 -4.70 0.89
N PRO A 270 -14.29 -5.75 1.03
CA PRO A 270 -15.65 -5.59 1.54
C PRO A 270 -15.73 -5.03 2.97
N LEU A 271 -14.75 -5.34 3.83
CA LEU A 271 -14.68 -4.79 5.20
C LEU A 271 -14.50 -3.27 5.18
N GLY A 272 -13.61 -2.77 4.34
CA GLY A 272 -13.44 -1.34 4.12
C GLY A 272 -14.68 -0.69 3.50
N GLY A 273 -15.28 -1.33 2.50
CA GLY A 273 -16.45 -0.81 1.79
C GLY A 273 -17.71 -0.69 2.66
N HIS A 274 -18.03 -1.70 3.46
CA HIS A 274 -19.27 -1.75 4.25
C HIS A 274 -19.13 -1.15 5.67
N PHE A 275 -17.95 -1.30 6.29
CA PHE A 275 -17.75 -0.93 7.69
C PHE A 275 -16.74 0.20 7.89
N HIS A 276 -16.17 0.72 6.81
CA HIS A 276 -15.14 1.76 6.87
C HIS A 276 -13.93 1.40 7.74
N ILE A 277 -13.66 0.09 7.89
CA ILE A 277 -12.48 -0.40 8.60
C ILE A 277 -11.24 0.00 7.79
N PRO A 278 -10.23 0.64 8.41
CA PRO A 278 -9.01 1.01 7.71
C PRO A 278 -8.37 -0.17 6.98
N HIS A 279 -7.84 0.05 5.78
CA HIS A 279 -7.37 -1.00 4.88
C HIS A 279 -6.38 -1.98 5.54
N GLY A 280 -5.34 -1.46 6.20
CA GLY A 280 -4.36 -2.31 6.86
C GLY A 280 -4.96 -3.14 8.02
N LEU A 281 -5.93 -2.58 8.76
CA LEU A 281 -6.65 -3.34 9.78
C LEU A 281 -7.54 -4.41 9.14
N SER A 282 -8.23 -4.12 8.04
CA SER A 282 -9.03 -5.10 7.31
C SER A 282 -8.18 -6.30 6.87
N ASN A 283 -6.98 -6.05 6.34
CA ASN A 283 -6.03 -7.10 5.98
C ASN A 283 -5.57 -7.90 7.22
N ALA A 284 -5.21 -7.22 8.30
CA ALA A 284 -4.75 -7.85 9.55
C ALA A 284 -5.79 -8.81 10.15
N LEU A 285 -7.08 -8.45 10.09
CA LEU A 285 -8.18 -9.24 10.65
C LEU A 285 -8.40 -10.58 9.93
N VAL A 286 -8.20 -10.64 8.62
CA VAL A 286 -8.45 -11.86 7.85
C VAL A 286 -7.17 -12.65 7.55
N LEU A 287 -5.98 -12.04 7.73
CA LEU A 287 -4.69 -12.63 7.40
C LEU A 287 -4.48 -14.03 7.98
N PRO A 288 -4.61 -14.30 9.29
CA PRO A 288 -4.28 -15.61 9.85
C PRO A 288 -5.15 -16.72 9.26
N GLU A 289 -6.44 -16.44 9.05
CA GLU A 289 -7.39 -17.44 8.56
C GLU A 289 -7.23 -17.72 7.07
N VAL A 290 -6.88 -16.70 6.27
CA VAL A 290 -6.52 -16.89 4.85
C VAL A 290 -5.25 -17.73 4.72
N ILE A 291 -4.20 -17.45 5.52
CA ILE A 291 -2.98 -18.25 5.49
C ILE A 291 -3.25 -19.70 5.92
N ARG A 292 -4.08 -19.91 6.93
CA ARG A 292 -4.53 -21.25 7.36
C ARG A 292 -5.28 -21.98 6.23
N PHE A 293 -6.18 -21.29 5.55
CA PHE A 293 -6.88 -21.84 4.38
C PHE A 293 -5.93 -22.22 3.26
N ASN A 294 -4.91 -21.39 3.01
CA ASN A 294 -3.93 -21.61 1.94
C ASN A 294 -2.88 -22.67 2.27
N ALA A 295 -2.68 -23.01 3.56
CA ALA A 295 -1.61 -23.90 4.03
C ALA A 295 -1.51 -25.22 3.26
N PRO A 296 -2.61 -25.95 2.95
CA PRO A 296 -2.53 -27.19 2.17
C PRO A 296 -1.86 -27.06 0.80
N ALA A 297 -1.94 -25.86 0.18
CA ALA A 297 -1.36 -25.60 -1.13
C ALA A 297 -0.01 -24.88 -1.08
N ALA A 298 0.30 -24.17 0.03
CA ALA A 298 1.44 -23.24 0.11
C ALA A 298 2.35 -23.49 1.31
N ALA A 299 2.20 -24.60 2.06
CA ALA A 299 2.98 -24.89 3.28
C ALA A 299 4.50 -24.77 3.06
N GLY A 300 5.03 -25.23 1.91
CA GLY A 300 6.45 -25.10 1.61
C GLY A 300 6.92 -23.64 1.57
N LEU A 301 6.15 -22.77 0.93
CA LEU A 301 6.47 -21.34 0.83
C LEU A 301 6.33 -20.64 2.19
N TYR A 302 5.32 -21.00 2.98
CA TYR A 302 5.14 -20.45 4.32
C TYR A 302 6.26 -20.90 5.27
N ALA A 303 6.69 -22.15 5.20
CA ALA A 303 7.84 -22.64 5.97
C ALA A 303 9.15 -21.89 5.65
N GLU A 304 9.34 -21.45 4.39
CA GLU A 304 10.48 -20.63 3.98
C GLU A 304 10.42 -19.19 4.54
N LEU A 305 9.23 -18.67 4.82
CA LEU A 305 9.03 -17.35 5.42
C LEU A 305 9.07 -17.35 6.94
N ALA A 306 8.79 -18.50 7.59
CA ALA A 306 8.72 -18.61 9.04
C ALA A 306 9.99 -18.09 9.76
N PRO A 307 11.22 -18.39 9.32
CA PRO A 307 12.44 -17.86 9.95
C PRO A 307 12.54 -16.33 9.90
N LEU A 308 12.01 -15.69 8.85
CA LEU A 308 12.07 -14.25 8.67
C LEU A 308 11.12 -13.53 9.62
N LEU A 309 9.96 -14.13 9.90
CA LEU A 309 8.96 -13.58 10.79
C LEU A 309 9.26 -13.85 12.27
N LEU A 310 9.68 -15.07 12.60
CA LEU A 310 9.87 -15.49 13.99
C LEU A 310 11.26 -15.16 14.54
N GLY A 311 12.30 -15.10 13.68
CA GLY A 311 13.67 -14.90 14.16
C GLY A 311 14.06 -15.93 15.24
N ASP A 312 14.54 -15.46 16.39
CA ASP A 312 14.96 -16.29 17.52
C ASP A 312 13.81 -17.07 18.21
N ARG A 313 12.56 -16.72 17.90
CA ARG A 313 11.38 -17.45 18.42
C ARG A 313 11.07 -18.72 17.63
N LEU A 314 11.73 -18.93 16.50
CA LEU A 314 11.53 -20.12 15.66
C LEU A 314 11.98 -21.39 16.40
N ARG A 315 11.09 -22.37 16.45
CA ARG A 315 11.41 -23.71 16.98
C ARG A 315 11.67 -24.66 15.82
N PRO A 316 12.64 -25.58 15.96
CA PRO A 316 12.87 -26.62 14.96
C PRO A 316 11.62 -27.43 14.67
N GLY A 317 11.41 -27.80 13.42
CA GLY A 317 10.26 -28.56 12.98
C GLY A 317 10.35 -28.89 11.49
N ASP A 318 9.46 -29.75 11.05
CA ASP A 318 9.25 -30.00 9.63
C ASP A 318 8.48 -28.85 8.97
N ARG A 319 8.25 -28.97 7.67
CA ARG A 319 7.53 -27.97 6.86
C ARG A 319 6.19 -27.57 7.48
N ASP A 320 5.41 -28.55 7.93
CA ASP A 320 4.06 -28.30 8.44
C ASP A 320 4.09 -27.64 9.81
N ALA A 321 5.04 -28.05 10.69
CA ALA A 321 5.28 -27.41 11.98
C ALA A 321 5.75 -25.96 11.83
N LEU A 322 6.62 -25.66 10.86
CA LEU A 322 7.05 -24.28 10.56
C LEU A 322 5.91 -23.44 10.03
N THR A 323 5.03 -24.00 9.19
CA THR A 323 3.83 -23.32 8.69
C THR A 323 2.86 -22.98 9.82
N VAL A 324 2.64 -23.90 10.77
CA VAL A 324 1.81 -23.65 11.96
C VAL A 324 2.40 -22.51 12.80
N GLN A 325 3.71 -22.53 13.06
CA GLN A 325 4.37 -21.45 13.79
C GLN A 325 4.22 -20.08 13.12
N LEU A 326 4.32 -20.03 11.79
CA LEU A 326 4.06 -18.79 11.03
C LEU A 326 2.63 -18.29 11.23
N ILE A 327 1.63 -19.17 11.13
CA ILE A 327 0.22 -18.80 11.29
C ILE A 327 -0.05 -18.29 12.70
N ASP A 328 0.47 -18.98 13.72
CA ASP A 328 0.32 -18.60 15.11
C ASP A 328 0.98 -17.24 15.40
N GLU A 329 2.14 -16.98 14.81
CA GLU A 329 2.84 -15.71 14.93
C GLU A 329 2.03 -14.57 14.27
N LEU A 330 1.50 -14.79 13.07
CA LEU A 330 0.64 -13.80 12.38
C LEU A 330 -0.62 -13.50 13.17
N ALA A 331 -1.23 -14.49 13.80
CA ALA A 331 -2.42 -14.30 14.66
C ALA A 331 -2.13 -13.46 15.91
N GLN A 332 -0.87 -13.42 16.37
CA GLN A 332 -0.46 -12.64 17.52
C GLN A 332 -0.04 -11.20 17.18
N LEU A 333 0.15 -10.87 15.89
CA LEU A 333 0.61 -9.52 15.49
C LEU A 333 -0.38 -8.42 15.90
N SER A 334 -1.68 -8.60 15.61
CA SER A 334 -2.70 -7.61 15.95
C SER A 334 -2.81 -7.37 17.45
N PRO A 335 -3.05 -8.39 18.32
CA PRO A 335 -3.20 -8.16 19.73
C PRO A 335 -1.92 -7.63 20.41
N ARG A 336 -0.72 -8.07 20.00
CA ARG A 336 0.54 -7.54 20.54
C ARG A 336 0.75 -6.06 20.22
N ASN A 337 0.21 -5.59 19.11
CA ASN A 337 0.33 -4.19 18.66
C ASN A 337 -0.94 -3.36 18.98
N GLY A 338 -1.81 -3.85 19.85
CA GLY A 338 -2.98 -3.11 20.32
C GLY A 338 -4.12 -2.96 19.32
N LEU A 339 -4.16 -3.83 18.28
CA LEU A 339 -5.23 -3.85 17.28
C LEU A 339 -6.29 -4.92 17.61
N PRO A 340 -7.54 -4.74 17.17
CA PRO A 340 -8.54 -5.80 17.18
C PRO A 340 -8.01 -7.05 16.45
N SER A 341 -8.35 -8.23 17.00
CA SER A 341 -7.95 -9.52 16.42
C SER A 341 -9.10 -10.29 15.78
N ARG A 342 -10.35 -9.80 15.96
CA ARG A 342 -11.57 -10.42 15.44
C ARG A 342 -12.44 -9.41 14.72
N LEU A 343 -13.20 -9.86 13.74
CA LEU A 343 -14.12 -9.01 12.98
C LEU A 343 -15.18 -8.35 13.87
N ARG A 344 -15.72 -9.09 14.85
CA ARG A 344 -16.69 -8.55 15.81
C ARG A 344 -16.13 -7.42 16.68
N ASP A 345 -14.86 -7.49 17.04
CA ASP A 345 -14.19 -6.46 17.84
C ASP A 345 -13.93 -5.18 17.03
N ALA A 346 -13.95 -5.30 15.71
CA ALA A 346 -13.86 -4.19 14.75
C ALA A 346 -15.25 -3.68 14.30
N GLY A 347 -16.35 -4.17 14.93
CA GLY A 347 -17.70 -3.70 14.66
C GLY A 347 -18.42 -4.36 13.49
N VAL A 348 -17.90 -5.48 12.97
CA VAL A 348 -18.56 -6.24 11.89
C VAL A 348 -19.77 -6.98 12.45
N ASP A 349 -20.93 -6.85 11.79
CA ASP A 349 -22.13 -7.61 12.12
C ASP A 349 -22.05 -9.02 11.51
N GLU A 350 -22.30 -10.05 12.32
CA GLU A 350 -22.29 -11.45 11.89
C GLU A 350 -23.28 -11.71 10.74
N ALA A 351 -24.42 -11.04 10.74
CA ALA A 351 -25.42 -11.17 9.69
C ALA A 351 -24.91 -10.71 8.30
N MET A 352 -23.87 -9.89 8.27
CA MET A 352 -23.24 -9.41 7.03
C MET A 352 -22.21 -10.37 6.44
N LEU A 353 -21.72 -11.38 7.17
CA LEU A 353 -20.67 -12.27 6.68
C LEU A 353 -21.01 -12.95 5.34
N PRO A 354 -22.24 -13.42 5.07
CA PRO A 354 -22.59 -13.95 3.74
C PRO A 354 -22.47 -12.89 2.62
N ARG A 355 -22.86 -11.65 2.91
CA ARG A 355 -22.75 -10.55 1.93
C ARG A 355 -21.29 -10.20 1.64
N LEU A 356 -20.45 -10.12 2.68
CA LEU A 356 -19.01 -9.89 2.52
C LEU A 356 -18.37 -10.98 1.67
N ALA A 357 -18.76 -12.26 1.87
CA ALA A 357 -18.25 -13.37 1.08
C ALA A 357 -18.63 -13.24 -0.41
N ALA A 358 -19.88 -12.90 -0.71
CA ALA A 358 -20.34 -12.68 -2.09
C ALA A 358 -19.60 -11.49 -2.74
N ASP A 359 -19.42 -10.37 -2.02
CA ASP A 359 -18.73 -9.19 -2.53
C ASP A 359 -17.23 -9.43 -2.75
N ALA A 360 -16.57 -10.26 -1.91
CA ALA A 360 -15.19 -10.68 -2.11
C ALA A 360 -15.00 -11.42 -3.44
N MET A 361 -15.99 -12.17 -3.91
CA MET A 361 -15.92 -12.86 -5.21
C MET A 361 -15.87 -11.90 -6.40
N LEU A 362 -16.24 -10.65 -6.24
CA LEU A 362 -16.09 -9.63 -7.28
C LEU A 362 -14.62 -9.26 -7.53
N GLN A 363 -13.73 -9.60 -6.61
CA GLN A 363 -12.30 -9.29 -6.70
C GLN A 363 -11.49 -10.34 -7.48
N GLN A 364 -12.00 -10.79 -8.63
CA GLN A 364 -11.40 -11.85 -9.44
C GLN A 364 -9.94 -11.58 -9.81
N ARG A 365 -9.58 -10.31 -10.08
CA ARG A 365 -8.20 -9.92 -10.40
C ARG A 365 -7.19 -10.24 -9.28
N LEU A 366 -7.66 -10.35 -8.04
CA LEU A 366 -6.86 -10.69 -6.86
C LEU A 366 -6.92 -12.20 -6.60
N LEU A 367 -8.11 -12.78 -6.59
CA LEU A 367 -8.34 -14.18 -6.27
C LEU A 367 -7.62 -15.16 -7.20
N VAL A 368 -7.43 -14.81 -8.48
CA VAL A 368 -6.68 -15.64 -9.44
C VAL A 368 -5.20 -15.84 -9.07
N ASN A 369 -4.65 -14.95 -8.23
CA ASN A 369 -3.26 -15.03 -7.78
C ASN A 369 -3.09 -15.89 -6.53
N ASN A 370 -4.20 -16.26 -5.86
CA ASN A 370 -4.14 -17.03 -4.62
C ASN A 370 -3.60 -18.44 -4.88
N PRO A 371 -2.73 -18.99 -4.01
CA PRO A 371 -2.17 -20.32 -4.22
C PRO A 371 -3.21 -21.44 -4.23
N ARG A 372 -4.31 -21.26 -3.50
CA ARG A 372 -5.47 -22.14 -3.47
C ARG A 372 -6.70 -21.40 -4.02
N GLU A 373 -7.49 -22.05 -4.83
CA GLU A 373 -8.76 -21.48 -5.33
C GLU A 373 -9.70 -21.16 -4.16
N VAL A 374 -10.37 -20.00 -4.25
CA VAL A 374 -11.29 -19.51 -3.22
C VAL A 374 -12.67 -19.36 -3.84
N GLY A 375 -13.62 -20.14 -3.35
CA GLY A 375 -15.04 -19.96 -3.65
C GLY A 375 -15.75 -19.14 -2.57
N GLU A 376 -17.02 -18.79 -2.82
CA GLU A 376 -17.83 -18.00 -1.87
C GLU A 376 -18.02 -18.75 -0.53
N ALA A 377 -18.19 -20.06 -0.57
CA ALA A 377 -18.29 -20.87 0.65
C ALA A 377 -17.00 -20.87 1.48
N ASP A 378 -15.82 -20.86 0.81
CA ASP A 378 -14.53 -20.77 1.46
C ASP A 378 -14.35 -19.36 2.08
N ALA A 379 -14.69 -18.31 1.35
CA ALA A 379 -14.64 -16.93 1.86
C ALA A 379 -15.54 -16.76 3.09
N LEU A 380 -16.75 -17.32 3.08
CA LEU A 380 -17.66 -17.31 4.24
C LEU A 380 -17.06 -18.07 5.41
N ALA A 381 -16.44 -19.24 5.17
CA ALA A 381 -15.79 -20.01 6.23
C ALA A 381 -14.62 -19.25 6.86
N ILE A 382 -13.80 -18.56 6.03
CA ILE A 382 -12.70 -17.69 6.50
C ILE A 382 -13.24 -16.55 7.35
N TYR A 383 -14.28 -15.82 6.91
CA TYR A 383 -14.88 -14.75 7.69
C TYR A 383 -15.46 -15.23 9.02
N ARG A 384 -16.12 -16.40 9.04
CA ARG A 384 -16.62 -17.00 10.28
C ARG A 384 -15.50 -17.36 11.27
N ALA A 385 -14.38 -17.85 10.75
CA ALA A 385 -13.22 -18.17 11.58
C ALA A 385 -12.54 -16.90 12.14
N ALA A 386 -12.57 -15.81 11.40
CA ALA A 386 -12.05 -14.51 11.81
C ALA A 386 -13.02 -13.70 12.70
N TYR A 387 -14.28 -14.14 12.87
CA TYR A 387 -15.31 -13.47 13.65
C TYR A 387 -15.18 -13.80 15.15
#